data_ffb02c41fcdb094fea2a45085fe6d34b
#
_entry.id   ffb02c41fcdb094fea2a45085fe6d34b
#
_cell.length_a   1.000
_cell.length_b   1.000
_cell.length_c   1.000
_cell.angle_alpha   90.00
_cell.angle_beta   90.00
_cell.angle_gamma   90.00
#
_symmetry.space_group_name_H-M   'P 1'
#
loop_
_entity.id
_entity.type
_entity.pdbx_description
1 polymer ?
#
loop_
_entity_poly.entity_id
_entity_poly.type
_entity_poly.pdbx_seq_one_letter_code
_entity_poly.pdbx_strand_id
1 'polypeptide(L)'
;EKVELIDMVRDLILTKKVDSNIKQVWWLPSEYWRIALSDSPNVGEEIILDIENQLKGYSLFSVVNSDISPFGGFKIRDATITIVNNNAILTPLTQEEIPADIKELINLLRPTLASMAGQLGEQMIFYVFKNNLEDGTTAISPYNKGKLVVKVNDTDFIYRLPIDAMVGKKTCPEDQEQLNGNWEYCPWHGVELIYKN
;
A
#
# COMPACT_ATOMS: atom_id res chain seq x y z
N GLU A 1 -16.27 11.36 6.37
CA GLU A 1 -16.54 10.77 5.05
C GLU A 1 -16.05 9.30 5.08
N LYS A 2 -16.90 8.35 4.63
CA LYS A 2 -16.51 6.92 4.62
C LYS A 2 -15.46 6.74 3.52
N VAL A 3 -14.33 6.15 3.86
CA VAL A 3 -13.29 5.78 2.89
C VAL A 3 -13.84 4.66 2.01
N GLU A 4 -13.83 4.86 0.70
CA GLU A 4 -14.28 3.85 -0.26
C GLU A 4 -13.11 2.92 -0.62
N LEU A 5 -13.36 1.61 -0.58
CA LEU A 5 -12.34 0.59 -0.88
C LEU A 5 -11.69 0.81 -2.25
N ILE A 6 -12.47 1.22 -3.25
CA ILE A 6 -11.97 1.43 -4.62
C ILE A 6 -10.95 2.57 -4.70
N ASP A 7 -11.15 3.65 -3.93
CA ASP A 7 -10.21 4.77 -3.90
C ASP A 7 -8.92 4.36 -3.20
N MET A 8 -9.04 3.63 -2.09
CA MET A 8 -7.89 3.08 -1.38
C MET A 8 -7.08 2.10 -2.26
N VAL A 9 -7.74 1.18 -2.95
CA VAL A 9 -7.07 0.24 -3.87
C VAL A 9 -6.31 0.99 -4.96
N ARG A 10 -6.90 2.05 -5.54
CA ARG A 10 -6.23 2.88 -6.55
C ARG A 10 -4.96 3.53 -6.02
N ASP A 11 -4.96 3.99 -4.78
CA ASP A 11 -3.82 4.70 -4.18
C ASP A 11 -2.73 3.74 -3.65
N LEU A 12 -3.10 2.53 -3.27
CA LEU A 12 -2.20 1.53 -2.69
C LEU A 12 -1.61 0.56 -3.71
N ILE A 13 -2.19 0.43 -4.91
CA ILE A 13 -1.71 -0.46 -5.95
C ILE A 13 -1.12 0.35 -7.09
N LEU A 14 0.20 0.26 -7.22
CA LEU A 14 0.94 0.94 -8.28
C LEU A 14 1.40 -0.07 -9.33
N THR A 15 1.16 0.25 -10.60
CA THR A 15 1.54 -0.60 -11.74
C THR A 15 2.44 0.17 -12.69
N LYS A 16 3.52 -0.48 -13.12
CA LYS A 16 4.37 0.00 -14.21
C LYS A 16 4.56 -1.09 -15.25
N LYS A 17 4.43 -0.70 -16.50
CA LYS A 17 4.67 -1.57 -17.64
C LYS A 17 5.75 -0.92 -18.52
N VAL A 18 6.80 -1.68 -18.78
CA VAL A 18 7.89 -1.30 -19.71
C VAL A 18 8.07 -2.45 -20.68
N ASP A 19 7.85 -2.19 -21.95
CA ASP A 19 7.83 -3.19 -23.02
C ASP A 19 6.88 -4.36 -22.68
N SER A 20 7.40 -5.58 -22.59
CA SER A 20 6.65 -6.76 -22.20
C SER A 20 6.67 -7.05 -20.70
N ASN A 21 7.43 -6.29 -19.91
CA ASN A 21 7.50 -6.49 -18.46
C ASN A 21 6.45 -5.64 -17.74
N ILE A 22 5.73 -6.29 -16.82
CA ILE A 22 4.81 -5.65 -15.90
C ILE A 22 5.32 -5.83 -14.48
N LYS A 23 5.42 -4.72 -13.75
CA LYS A 23 5.69 -4.70 -12.32
C LYS A 23 4.53 -4.05 -11.60
N GLN A 24 4.10 -4.67 -10.50
CA GLN A 24 3.03 -4.17 -9.67
C GLN A 24 3.45 -4.25 -8.20
N VAL A 25 3.17 -3.20 -7.47
CA VAL A 25 3.40 -3.12 -6.02
C VAL A 25 2.07 -2.84 -5.34
N TRP A 26 1.73 -3.68 -4.38
CA TRP A 26 0.58 -3.52 -3.50
C TRP A 26 1.09 -3.21 -2.11
N TRP A 27 0.82 -2.04 -1.60
CA TRP A 27 1.01 -1.74 -0.20
C TRP A 27 -0.25 -2.10 0.57
N LEU A 28 -0.11 -2.91 1.61
CA LEU A 28 -1.20 -3.47 2.40
C LEU A 28 -1.03 -3.03 3.87
N PRO A 29 -1.25 -1.74 4.19
CA PRO A 29 -1.15 -1.26 5.56
C PRO A 29 -2.26 -1.86 6.44
N SER A 30 -2.09 -1.82 7.76
CA SER A 30 -3.09 -2.36 8.70
C SER A 30 -4.48 -1.78 8.47
N GLU A 31 -4.57 -0.51 8.15
CA GLU A 31 -5.82 0.23 7.90
C GLU A 31 -6.58 -0.27 6.65
N TYR A 32 -5.86 -0.84 5.69
CA TYR A 32 -6.49 -1.43 4.51
C TYR A 32 -7.48 -2.53 4.89
N TRP A 33 -7.14 -3.38 5.85
CA TRP A 33 -7.93 -4.53 6.22
C TRP A 33 -9.25 -4.15 6.88
N ARG A 34 -9.24 -3.09 7.69
CA ARG A 34 -10.47 -2.56 8.28
C ARG A 34 -11.48 -2.18 7.22
N ILE A 35 -11.05 -1.52 6.16
CA ILE A 35 -11.94 -1.06 5.07
C ILE A 35 -12.30 -2.23 4.15
N ALA A 36 -11.32 -3.06 3.78
CA ALA A 36 -11.54 -4.19 2.88
C ALA A 36 -12.48 -5.26 3.46
N LEU A 37 -12.52 -5.39 4.79
CA LEU A 37 -13.30 -6.42 5.48
C LEU A 37 -14.57 -5.88 6.15
N SER A 38 -14.76 -4.56 6.21
CA SER A 38 -15.89 -3.93 6.93
C SER A 38 -17.27 -4.37 6.43
N ASP A 39 -17.37 -4.65 5.14
CA ASP A 39 -18.64 -5.04 4.51
C ASP A 39 -18.73 -6.58 4.29
N SER A 40 -17.77 -7.35 4.83
CA SER A 40 -17.75 -8.80 4.71
C SER A 40 -18.67 -9.45 5.75
N PRO A 41 -19.75 -10.14 5.37
CA PRO A 41 -20.78 -10.62 6.29
C PRO A 41 -20.27 -11.68 7.29
N ASN A 42 -19.13 -12.30 7.01
CA ASN A 42 -18.54 -13.38 7.83
C ASN A 42 -17.31 -12.95 8.62
N VAL A 43 -16.96 -11.65 8.60
CA VAL A 43 -15.78 -11.12 9.29
C VAL A 43 -16.25 -10.17 10.39
N GLY A 44 -16.11 -10.61 11.64
CA GLY A 44 -16.42 -9.78 12.80
C GLY A 44 -15.32 -8.76 13.11
N GLU A 45 -15.67 -7.72 13.85
CA GLU A 45 -14.74 -6.68 14.31
C GLU A 45 -13.53 -7.26 15.05
N GLU A 46 -13.69 -8.38 15.78
CA GLU A 46 -12.60 -9.07 16.48
C GLU A 46 -11.52 -9.55 15.52
N ILE A 47 -11.90 -10.08 14.35
CA ILE A 47 -10.94 -10.56 13.34
C ILE A 47 -10.18 -9.38 12.75
N ILE A 48 -10.86 -8.26 12.49
CA ILE A 48 -10.22 -7.04 11.97
C ILE A 48 -9.20 -6.51 12.96
N LEU A 49 -9.57 -6.41 14.24
CA LEU A 49 -8.68 -5.98 15.33
C LEU A 49 -7.49 -6.91 15.49
N ASP A 50 -7.68 -8.21 15.34
CA ASP A 50 -6.59 -9.19 15.41
C ASP A 50 -5.59 -8.98 14.28
N ILE A 51 -6.06 -8.82 13.04
CA ILE A 51 -5.20 -8.51 11.88
C ILE A 51 -4.43 -7.19 12.10
N GLU A 52 -5.10 -6.13 12.56
CA GLU A 52 -4.45 -4.86 12.85
C GLU A 52 -3.38 -4.99 13.93
N ASN A 53 -3.66 -5.76 15.00
CA ASN A 53 -2.71 -6.01 16.07
C ASN A 53 -1.50 -6.84 15.61
N GLN A 54 -1.71 -7.88 14.81
CA GLN A 54 -0.64 -8.69 14.26
C GLN A 54 0.28 -7.86 13.34
N LEU A 55 -0.29 -6.97 12.53
CA LEU A 55 0.46 -6.09 11.64
C LEU A 55 1.06 -4.87 12.35
N LYS A 56 0.76 -4.66 13.64
CA LYS A 56 1.34 -3.55 14.39
C LYS A 56 2.86 -3.67 14.46
N GLY A 57 3.56 -2.67 13.92
CA GLY A 57 5.02 -2.65 13.85
C GLY A 57 5.60 -3.31 12.60
N TYR A 58 4.74 -3.77 11.69
CA TYR A 58 5.12 -4.33 10.40
C TYR A 58 4.36 -3.65 9.26
N SER A 59 4.99 -3.61 8.09
CA SER A 59 4.34 -3.21 6.84
C SER A 59 4.43 -4.35 5.83
N LEU A 60 3.28 -4.69 5.26
CA LEU A 60 3.15 -5.76 4.28
C LEU A 60 3.07 -5.16 2.88
N PHE A 61 3.91 -5.68 1.99
CA PHE A 61 3.88 -5.39 0.56
C PHE A 61 3.75 -6.68 -0.23
N SER A 62 3.05 -6.60 -1.36
CA SER A 62 3.08 -7.66 -2.36
C SER A 62 3.63 -7.10 -3.66
N VAL A 63 4.46 -7.88 -4.34
CA VAL A 63 5.09 -7.52 -5.60
C VAL A 63 4.79 -8.58 -6.65
N VAL A 64 4.43 -8.12 -7.83
CA VAL A 64 4.44 -8.89 -9.06
C VAL A 64 5.54 -8.35 -9.96
N ASN A 65 6.38 -9.22 -10.51
CA ASN A 65 7.33 -8.91 -11.57
C ASN A 65 7.26 -10.00 -12.63
N SER A 66 6.73 -9.68 -13.80
CA SER A 66 6.42 -10.69 -14.81
C SER A 66 6.56 -10.16 -16.22
N ASP A 67 7.02 -11.02 -17.11
CA ASP A 67 6.96 -10.74 -18.56
C ASP A 67 5.64 -11.25 -19.12
N ILE A 68 5.03 -10.46 -19.97
CA ILE A 68 3.83 -10.82 -20.73
C ILE A 68 4.30 -11.62 -21.96
N SER A 69 3.83 -12.86 -22.06
CA SER A 69 4.15 -13.71 -23.22
C SER A 69 3.41 -13.24 -24.47
N PRO A 70 4.06 -13.22 -25.65
CA PRO A 70 3.38 -12.96 -26.92
C PRO A 70 2.28 -13.98 -27.26
N PHE A 71 2.36 -15.18 -26.68
CA PHE A 71 1.38 -16.26 -26.85
C PHE A 71 0.31 -16.30 -25.75
N GLY A 72 0.26 -15.28 -24.91
CA GLY A 72 -0.60 -15.22 -23.73
C GLY A 72 0.07 -15.74 -22.46
N GLY A 73 -0.47 -15.28 -21.32
CA GLY A 73 0.05 -15.62 -19.99
C GLY A 73 1.23 -14.76 -19.54
N PHE A 74 1.74 -15.10 -18.35
CA PHE A 74 2.79 -14.35 -17.67
C PHE A 74 3.93 -15.29 -17.29
N LYS A 75 5.16 -14.78 -17.37
CA LYS A 75 6.35 -15.46 -16.90
C LYS A 75 6.92 -14.67 -15.72
N ILE A 76 6.92 -15.29 -14.54
CA ILE A 76 7.46 -14.70 -13.31
C ILE A 76 8.94 -14.37 -13.48
N ARG A 77 9.35 -13.25 -12.91
CA ARG A 77 10.74 -12.80 -12.80
C ARG A 77 11.08 -12.57 -11.34
N ASP A 78 12.34 -12.73 -11.00
CA ASP A 78 12.84 -12.42 -9.68
C ASP A 78 12.64 -10.94 -9.37
N ALA A 79 12.30 -10.65 -8.12
CA ALA A 79 12.14 -9.31 -7.61
C ALA A 79 12.96 -9.13 -6.33
N THR A 80 13.73 -8.05 -6.29
CA THR A 80 14.30 -7.51 -5.04
C THR A 80 13.53 -6.24 -4.70
N ILE A 81 13.24 -6.04 -3.43
CA ILE A 81 12.51 -4.88 -2.97
C ILE A 81 13.28 -4.16 -1.87
N THR A 82 13.31 -2.85 -1.94
CA THR A 82 13.77 -1.96 -0.86
C THR A 82 12.85 -0.78 -0.74
N ILE A 83 12.77 -0.19 0.44
CA ILE A 83 11.97 1.02 0.67
C ILE A 83 12.90 2.15 1.07
N VAL A 84 12.71 3.30 0.43
CA VAL A 84 13.41 4.55 0.79
C VAL A 84 12.37 5.52 1.33
N ASN A 85 12.55 5.93 2.56
CA ASN A 85 11.75 6.94 3.22
C ASN A 85 12.67 7.95 3.91
N ASN A 86 12.59 9.22 3.50
CA ASN A 86 13.39 10.35 4.00
C ASN A 86 14.88 10.03 4.02
N ASN A 87 15.64 9.37 3.89
CA ASN A 87 17.05 8.96 3.94
C ASN A 87 17.26 7.59 4.59
N ALA A 88 16.22 6.96 5.13
CA ALA A 88 16.30 5.59 5.61
C ALA A 88 16.07 4.62 4.45
N ILE A 89 16.95 3.62 4.35
CA ILE A 89 16.77 2.49 3.43
C ILE A 89 16.37 1.29 4.28
N LEU A 90 15.18 0.75 3.98
CA LEU A 90 14.63 -0.41 4.66
C LEU A 90 14.69 -1.61 3.72
N THR A 91 15.13 -2.74 4.27
CA THR A 91 15.13 -4.03 3.61
C THR A 91 14.06 -4.93 4.20
N PRO A 92 13.47 -5.84 3.41
CA PRO A 92 12.48 -6.77 3.94
C PRO A 92 13.13 -7.76 4.91
N LEU A 93 12.33 -8.27 5.82
CA LEU A 93 12.71 -9.37 6.69
C LEU A 93 12.98 -10.64 5.85
N THR A 94 13.96 -11.42 6.25
CA THR A 94 14.17 -12.77 5.70
C THR A 94 13.04 -13.70 6.15
N GLN A 95 12.91 -14.85 5.50
CA GLN A 95 11.87 -15.82 5.85
C GLN A 95 11.97 -16.31 7.31
N GLU A 96 13.19 -16.36 7.86
CA GLU A 96 13.45 -16.77 9.25
C GLU A 96 13.08 -15.68 10.24
N GLU A 97 13.18 -14.40 9.85
CA GLU A 97 12.90 -13.24 10.70
C GLU A 97 11.40 -12.88 10.76
N ILE A 98 10.61 -13.32 9.78
CA ILE A 98 9.17 -13.05 9.77
C ILE A 98 8.50 -13.86 10.90
N PRO A 99 7.76 -13.21 11.82
CA PRO A 99 7.03 -13.89 12.87
C PRO A 99 6.04 -14.94 12.33
N ALA A 100 5.81 -16.00 13.10
CA ALA A 100 4.95 -17.11 12.66
C ALA A 100 3.51 -16.68 12.41
N ASP A 101 2.97 -15.81 13.27
CA ASP A 101 1.62 -15.24 13.14
C ASP A 101 1.47 -14.40 11.86
N ILE A 102 2.47 -13.62 11.49
CA ILE A 102 2.49 -12.87 10.22
C ILE A 102 2.53 -13.81 9.03
N LYS A 103 3.29 -14.92 9.08
CA LYS A 103 3.30 -15.94 8.02
C LYS A 103 1.93 -16.58 7.85
N GLU A 104 1.29 -16.94 8.97
CA GLU A 104 -0.05 -17.54 8.96
C GLU A 104 -1.08 -16.55 8.38
N LEU A 105 -1.02 -15.28 8.79
CA LEU A 105 -1.85 -14.22 8.25
C LEU A 105 -1.67 -14.07 6.73
N ILE A 106 -0.44 -14.00 6.24
CA ILE A 106 -0.16 -13.92 4.79
C ILE A 106 -0.76 -15.11 4.06
N ASN A 107 -0.61 -16.33 4.59
CA ASN A 107 -1.17 -17.53 3.98
C ASN A 107 -2.71 -17.51 3.94
N LEU A 108 -3.34 -16.97 4.98
CA LEU A 108 -4.79 -16.79 5.04
C LEU A 108 -5.30 -15.78 4.02
N LEU A 109 -4.58 -14.66 3.85
CA LEU A 109 -5.00 -13.56 2.99
C LEU A 109 -4.64 -13.76 1.51
N ARG A 110 -3.61 -14.57 1.22
CA ARG A 110 -3.10 -14.80 -0.14
C ARG A 110 -4.18 -15.19 -1.15
N PRO A 111 -5.11 -16.15 -0.91
CA PRO A 111 -6.12 -16.52 -1.89
C PRO A 111 -7.03 -15.35 -2.30
N THR A 112 -7.44 -14.54 -1.33
CA THR A 112 -8.28 -13.36 -1.58
C THR A 112 -7.55 -12.32 -2.40
N LEU A 113 -6.31 -11.97 -2.02
CA LEU A 113 -5.48 -11.01 -2.75
C LEU A 113 -5.14 -11.51 -4.16
N ALA A 114 -4.83 -12.80 -4.31
CA ALA A 114 -4.57 -13.40 -5.61
C ALA A 114 -5.81 -13.33 -6.52
N SER A 115 -6.99 -13.58 -5.98
CA SER A 115 -8.26 -13.44 -6.72
C SER A 115 -8.49 -12.00 -7.20
N MET A 116 -8.19 -11.00 -6.36
CA MET A 116 -8.29 -9.58 -6.73
C MET A 116 -7.28 -9.17 -7.81
N ALA A 117 -6.10 -9.76 -7.82
CA ALA A 117 -5.07 -9.52 -8.83
C ALA A 117 -5.31 -10.27 -10.15
N GLY A 118 -6.33 -11.15 -10.20
CA GLY A 118 -6.66 -11.92 -11.40
C GLY A 118 -5.52 -12.82 -11.84
N GLN A 119 -5.17 -12.79 -13.13
CA GLN A 119 -4.11 -13.64 -13.70
C GLN A 119 -2.71 -13.38 -13.11
N LEU A 120 -2.50 -12.24 -12.49
CA LEU A 120 -1.23 -11.89 -11.81
C LEU A 120 -1.17 -12.41 -10.38
N GLY A 121 -2.30 -12.84 -9.82
CA GLY A 121 -2.42 -13.21 -8.43
C GLY A 121 -1.53 -14.38 -7.99
N GLU A 122 -1.39 -15.39 -8.84
CA GLU A 122 -0.53 -16.56 -8.57
C GLU A 122 0.96 -16.18 -8.49
N GLN A 123 1.33 -15.02 -9.00
CA GLN A 123 2.70 -14.54 -9.08
C GLN A 123 3.06 -13.53 -7.99
N MET A 124 2.14 -13.26 -7.07
CA MET A 124 2.36 -12.34 -5.96
C MET A 124 3.38 -12.89 -4.96
N ILE A 125 4.43 -12.12 -4.72
CA ILE A 125 5.44 -12.37 -3.69
C ILE A 125 5.22 -11.37 -2.56
N PHE A 126 5.16 -11.86 -1.32
CA PHE A 126 4.91 -11.03 -0.15
C PHE A 126 6.22 -10.71 0.56
N TYR A 127 6.35 -9.46 0.97
CA TYR A 127 7.50 -8.92 1.70
C TYR A 127 7.01 -8.21 2.96
N VAL A 128 7.68 -8.47 4.07
CA VAL A 128 7.39 -7.87 5.38
C VAL A 128 8.55 -6.97 5.76
N PHE A 129 8.24 -5.76 6.19
CA PHE A 129 9.21 -4.78 6.70
C PHE A 129 8.91 -4.47 8.15
N LYS A 130 9.96 -4.29 8.96
CA LYS A 130 9.80 -3.65 10.27
C LYS A 130 9.40 -2.20 10.07
N ASN A 131 8.36 -1.78 10.77
CA ASN A 131 7.80 -0.44 10.64
C ASN A 131 8.35 0.55 11.68
N ASN A 132 8.84 0.03 12.81
CA ASN A 132 9.42 0.86 13.86
C ASN A 132 10.94 0.94 13.69
N LEU A 133 11.46 2.16 13.65
CA LEU A 133 12.89 2.43 13.71
C LEU A 133 13.42 2.30 15.14
N GLU A 134 14.75 2.23 15.29
CA GLU A 134 15.41 2.11 16.60
C GLU A 134 15.10 3.28 17.54
N ASP A 135 14.80 4.46 16.99
CA ASP A 135 14.39 5.64 17.74
C ASP A 135 12.90 5.66 18.15
N GLY A 136 12.16 4.58 17.83
CA GLY A 136 10.73 4.45 18.12
C GLY A 136 9.80 5.15 17.14
N THR A 137 10.34 5.81 16.10
CA THR A 137 9.51 6.43 15.06
C THR A 137 8.97 5.38 14.08
N THR A 138 7.80 5.66 13.51
CA THR A 138 7.18 4.81 12.49
C THR A 138 7.73 5.18 11.13
N ALA A 139 8.52 4.27 10.53
CA ALA A 139 9.14 4.50 9.23
C ALA A 139 8.14 4.47 8.08
N ILE A 140 7.16 3.57 8.13
CA ILE A 140 6.18 3.34 7.06
C ILE A 140 4.79 3.53 7.64
N SER A 141 4.13 4.64 7.28
CA SER A 141 2.75 4.91 7.65
C SER A 141 2.05 5.64 6.50
N PRO A 142 0.79 5.27 6.19
CA PRO A 142 0.02 5.96 5.16
C PRO A 142 -0.32 7.41 5.52
N TYR A 143 -0.16 7.78 6.79
CA TYR A 143 -0.40 9.13 7.32
C TYR A 143 0.85 10.00 7.39
N ASN A 144 2.05 9.46 7.13
CA ASN A 144 3.27 10.25 7.09
C ASN A 144 3.18 11.35 6.03
N LYS A 145 4.06 12.33 6.09
CA LYS A 145 4.19 13.36 5.04
C LYS A 145 5.36 13.03 4.11
N GLY A 146 5.23 13.44 2.85
CA GLY A 146 6.29 13.34 1.87
C GLY A 146 6.14 12.21 0.87
N LYS A 147 7.16 11.38 0.70
CA LYS A 147 7.19 10.30 -0.29
C LYS A 147 7.73 9.02 0.33
N LEU A 148 7.06 7.92 0.05
CA LEU A 148 7.59 6.58 0.26
C LEU A 148 7.97 6.01 -1.12
N VAL A 149 9.22 5.68 -1.33
CA VAL A 149 9.70 5.11 -2.58
C VAL A 149 9.95 3.62 -2.38
N VAL A 150 9.18 2.80 -3.08
CA VAL A 150 9.40 1.34 -3.13
C VAL A 150 10.16 1.03 -4.40
N LYS A 151 11.38 0.54 -4.26
CA LYS A 151 12.22 0.11 -5.38
C LYS A 151 12.04 -1.37 -5.61
N VAL A 152 11.64 -1.73 -6.82
CA VAL A 152 11.59 -3.13 -7.26
C VAL A 152 12.59 -3.31 -8.38
N ASN A 153 13.71 -3.97 -8.08
CA ASN A 153 14.90 -4.00 -8.93
C ASN A 153 15.35 -2.57 -9.29
N ASP A 154 15.28 -2.20 -10.56
CA ASP A 154 15.63 -0.90 -11.12
C ASP A 154 14.45 0.09 -11.25
N THR A 155 13.27 -0.29 -10.76
CA THR A 155 12.02 0.48 -10.96
C THR A 155 11.55 1.09 -9.65
N ASP A 156 11.36 2.40 -9.63
CA ASP A 156 10.84 3.13 -8.47
C ASP A 156 9.31 3.24 -8.54
N PHE A 157 8.64 2.90 -7.43
CA PHE A 157 7.21 3.13 -7.20
C PHE A 157 7.06 4.17 -6.10
N ILE A 158 6.39 5.27 -6.38
CA ILE A 158 6.33 6.44 -5.49
C ILE A 158 4.92 6.58 -4.94
N TYR A 159 4.77 6.36 -3.63
CA TYR A 159 3.58 6.73 -2.90
C TYR A 159 3.73 8.14 -2.36
N ARG A 160 2.78 9.00 -2.67
CA ARG A 160 2.68 10.35 -2.12
C ARG A 160 1.92 10.28 -0.80
N LEU A 161 2.51 10.83 0.25
CA LEU A 161 1.97 10.75 1.61
C LEU A 161 1.48 12.13 2.09
N PRO A 162 0.41 12.14 2.90
CA PRO A 162 -0.41 11.00 3.28
C PRO A 162 -1.15 10.40 2.08
N ILE A 163 -1.56 9.12 2.19
CA ILE A 163 -2.39 8.47 1.16
C ILE A 163 -3.74 9.19 1.09
N ASP A 164 -4.13 9.63 -0.10
CA ASP A 164 -5.28 10.52 -0.29
C ASP A 164 -6.60 9.88 0.20
N ALA A 165 -6.81 8.62 -0.13
CA ALA A 165 -8.01 7.88 0.29
C ALA A 165 -8.13 7.72 1.81
N MET A 166 -7.05 7.87 2.58
CA MET A 166 -7.03 7.70 4.04
C MET A 166 -7.15 9.02 4.81
N VAL A 167 -7.13 10.15 4.13
CA VAL A 167 -7.31 11.47 4.72
C VAL A 167 -8.53 12.15 4.14
N GLY A 168 -9.25 12.89 4.96
CA GLY A 168 -10.44 13.61 4.52
C GLY A 168 -10.13 14.64 3.45
N LYS A 169 -11.06 14.89 2.53
CA LYS A 169 -10.92 15.94 1.54
C LYS A 169 -10.79 17.32 2.19
N LYS A 170 -10.00 18.16 1.58
CA LYS A 170 -9.87 19.57 1.94
C LYS A 170 -10.68 20.45 1.01
N THR A 171 -10.99 21.65 1.45
CA THR A 171 -11.80 22.62 0.71
C THR A 171 -10.94 23.83 0.35
N CYS A 172 -11.04 24.28 -0.88
CA CYS A 172 -10.49 25.56 -1.29
C CYS A 172 -11.32 26.71 -0.67
N PRO A 173 -10.71 27.64 0.08
CA PRO A 173 -11.46 28.74 0.67
C PRO A 173 -12.02 29.75 -0.35
N GLU A 174 -11.46 29.82 -1.56
CA GLU A 174 -11.88 30.74 -2.61
C GLU A 174 -13.20 30.34 -3.28
N ASP A 175 -13.31 29.07 -3.70
CA ASP A 175 -14.43 28.58 -4.50
C ASP A 175 -15.21 27.43 -3.87
N GLN A 176 -14.78 26.97 -2.69
CA GLN A 176 -15.37 25.85 -1.94
C GLN A 176 -15.25 24.50 -2.65
N GLU A 177 -14.39 24.38 -3.68
CA GLU A 177 -14.12 23.10 -4.33
C GLU A 177 -13.49 22.11 -3.33
N GLN A 178 -13.96 20.86 -3.36
CA GLN A 178 -13.37 19.77 -2.57
C GLN A 178 -12.22 19.14 -3.36
N LEU A 179 -11.04 19.16 -2.74
CA LEU A 179 -9.79 18.71 -3.32
C LEU A 179 -9.17 17.60 -2.46
N ASN A 180 -8.14 16.97 -2.99
CA ASN A 180 -7.44 15.89 -2.33
C ASN A 180 -6.86 16.32 -0.98
N GLY A 181 -7.07 15.52 0.06
CA GLY A 181 -6.64 15.83 1.43
C GLY A 181 -5.13 15.82 1.62
N ASN A 182 -4.39 15.16 0.73
CA ASN A 182 -2.93 15.16 0.73
C ASN A 182 -2.30 16.40 0.08
N TRP A 183 -3.11 17.29 -0.51
CA TRP A 183 -2.63 18.58 -1.03
C TRP A 183 -2.58 19.64 0.08
N GLU A 184 -1.56 20.49 0.04
CA GLU A 184 -1.46 21.63 0.96
C GLU A 184 -2.08 22.89 0.37
N TYR A 185 -1.97 23.08 -0.94
CA TYR A 185 -2.44 24.27 -1.65
C TYR A 185 -3.40 23.91 -2.79
N CYS A 186 -4.35 24.81 -3.05
CA CYS A 186 -5.22 24.72 -4.21
C CYS A 186 -4.40 24.89 -5.50
N PRO A 187 -4.48 23.94 -6.45
CA PRO A 187 -3.72 24.03 -7.69
C PRO A 187 -4.18 25.17 -8.61
N TRP A 188 -5.40 25.67 -8.41
CA TRP A 188 -6.01 26.73 -9.21
C TRP A 188 -5.75 28.11 -8.63
N HIS A 189 -5.84 28.26 -7.30
CA HIS A 189 -5.79 29.55 -6.62
C HIS A 189 -4.49 29.78 -5.83
N GLY A 190 -3.68 28.72 -5.61
CA GLY A 190 -2.44 28.82 -4.84
C GLY A 190 -2.63 29.13 -3.34
N VAL A 191 -3.87 29.08 -2.85
CA VAL A 191 -4.21 29.30 -1.44
C VAL A 191 -4.15 27.99 -0.66
N GLU A 192 -3.89 28.06 0.64
CA GLU A 192 -3.85 26.90 1.53
C GLU A 192 -5.24 26.27 1.63
N LEU A 193 -5.29 24.96 1.52
CA LEU A 193 -6.52 24.19 1.64
C LEU A 193 -6.85 23.92 3.10
N ILE A 194 -8.13 23.98 3.45
CA ILE A 194 -8.62 23.81 4.82
C ILE A 194 -9.51 22.57 4.93
N TYR A 195 -9.50 21.92 6.10
CA TYR A 195 -10.53 20.92 6.40
C TYR A 195 -11.83 21.64 6.75
N LYS A 196 -12.92 21.18 6.15
CA LYS A 196 -14.26 21.68 6.50
C LYS A 196 -14.66 21.04 7.82
N ASN A 197 -14.82 21.86 8.86
CA ASN A 197 -15.37 21.43 10.16
C ASN A 197 -16.83 20.96 10.03
#